data_adb1b2e9fb8a6a6c1bbb097bce670c92
#
_entry.id   adb1b2e9fb8a6a6c1bbb097bce670c92
#
_cell.length_a   1.000
_cell.length_b   1.000
_cell.length_c   1.000
_cell.angle_alpha   90.00
_cell.angle_beta   90.00
_cell.angle_gamma   90.00
#
_symmetry.space_group_name_H-M   'P 1'
#
loop_
_entity.id
_entity.type
_entity.pdbx_description
1 polymer ?
#
loop_
_entity_poly.entity_id
_entity_poly.type
_entity_poly.pdbx_seq_one_letter_code
_entity_poly.pdbx_strand_id
1 'polypeptide(L)'
;MRILGIFRGFPGLGRVVAGVSLLEELRDQYGANIRMISYLQGNEYLKSKGYADLHEATPMDYCSIGLVPTNKMGAYIHTTIKEYTPDLILIDGEPLIVHSIKLSFPRMKIVVLLNPSDVDNSYNDKEAMDYFNSLYSMADVAIVHGLRKIRKPLFYDYKQF
;
A
#
# COMPACT_ATOMS: atom_id res chain seq x y z
N MET A 1 7.05 -14.93 10.47
CA MET A 1 5.93 -14.14 9.97
C MET A 1 6.22 -13.79 8.51
N ARG A 2 5.26 -14.00 7.59
CA ARG A 2 5.36 -13.63 6.16
C ARG A 2 4.61 -12.34 5.94
N ILE A 3 5.29 -11.34 5.37
CA ILE A 3 4.72 -10.03 5.12
C ILE A 3 4.76 -9.73 3.62
N LEU A 4 3.63 -9.36 3.05
CA LEU A 4 3.53 -8.86 1.69
C LEU A 4 3.38 -7.34 1.71
N GLY A 5 4.34 -6.61 1.13
CA GLY A 5 4.25 -5.16 0.90
C GLY A 5 3.66 -4.86 -0.46
N ILE A 6 2.72 -3.92 -0.53
CA ILE A 6 2.13 -3.41 -1.78
C ILE A 6 2.23 -1.89 -1.75
N PHE A 7 3.04 -1.33 -2.62
CA PHE A 7 3.42 0.07 -2.56
C PHE A 7 3.14 0.78 -3.87
N ARG A 8 2.57 1.98 -3.80
CA ARG A 8 2.40 2.84 -4.97
C ARG A 8 3.76 3.15 -5.60
N GLY A 9 3.89 2.86 -6.88
CA GLY A 9 5.10 3.06 -7.65
C GLY A 9 5.08 4.24 -8.62
N PHE A 10 3.99 5.03 -8.63
CA PHE A 10 3.82 6.18 -9.50
C PHE A 10 2.74 7.15 -8.95
N PRO A 11 2.89 8.48 -9.08
CA PRO A 11 4.14 9.18 -9.40
C PRO A 11 5.11 9.18 -8.20
N GLY A 12 6.41 9.06 -8.51
CA GLY A 12 7.48 9.13 -7.52
C GLY A 12 7.72 7.84 -6.74
N LEU A 13 8.82 7.82 -5.99
CA LEU A 13 9.33 6.64 -5.30
C LEU A 13 9.16 6.68 -3.77
N GLY A 14 8.67 7.78 -3.21
CA GLY A 14 8.66 7.99 -1.75
C GLY A 14 8.02 6.85 -0.96
N ARG A 15 6.87 6.36 -1.43
CA ARG A 15 6.15 5.26 -0.76
C ARG A 15 6.88 3.92 -0.88
N VAL A 16 7.42 3.62 -2.05
CA VAL A 16 8.18 2.38 -2.25
C VAL A 16 9.44 2.39 -1.39
N VAL A 17 10.19 3.49 -1.39
CA VAL A 17 11.42 3.62 -0.59
C VAL A 17 11.12 3.46 0.90
N ALA A 18 10.10 4.13 1.41
CA ALA A 18 9.69 4.02 2.82
C ALA A 18 9.23 2.59 3.16
N GLY A 19 8.41 1.99 2.31
CA GLY A 19 7.91 0.62 2.49
C GLY A 19 9.02 -0.41 2.46
N VAL A 20 9.97 -0.29 1.53
CA VAL A 20 11.16 -1.17 1.46
C VAL A 20 11.98 -1.06 2.74
N SER A 21 12.31 0.17 3.16
CA SER A 21 13.11 0.38 4.38
C SER A 21 12.45 -0.23 5.61
N LEU A 22 11.13 -0.07 5.75
CA LEU A 22 10.38 -0.67 6.87
C LEU A 22 10.40 -2.21 6.82
N LEU A 23 10.18 -2.80 5.64
CA LEU A 23 10.16 -4.26 5.53
C LEU A 23 11.55 -4.86 5.68
N GLU A 24 12.59 -4.20 5.19
CA GLU A 24 13.98 -4.62 5.41
C GLU A 24 14.33 -4.60 6.90
N GLU A 25 13.91 -3.56 7.63
CA GLU A 25 14.10 -3.51 9.09
C GLU A 25 13.34 -4.65 9.81
N LEU A 26 12.11 -4.93 9.41
CA LEU A 26 11.35 -6.05 9.97
C LEU A 26 11.99 -7.41 9.67
N ARG A 27 12.58 -7.58 8.49
CA ARG A 27 13.36 -8.76 8.15
C ARG A 27 14.61 -8.88 9.02
N ASP A 28 15.37 -7.81 9.14
CA ASP A 28 16.70 -7.82 9.75
C ASP A 28 16.62 -7.90 11.28
N GLN A 29 15.63 -7.24 11.90
CA GLN A 29 15.46 -7.22 13.34
C GLN A 29 14.60 -8.38 13.88
N TYR A 30 13.62 -8.83 13.13
CA TYR A 30 12.62 -9.79 13.61
C TYR A 30 12.52 -11.07 12.77
N GLY A 31 13.38 -11.23 11.76
CA GLY A 31 13.40 -12.42 10.91
C GLY A 31 12.13 -12.60 10.08
N ALA A 32 11.47 -11.51 9.72
CA ALA A 32 10.29 -11.58 8.86
C ALA A 32 10.69 -12.06 7.45
N ASN A 33 9.89 -12.94 6.88
CA ASN A 33 9.97 -13.26 5.45
C ASN A 33 9.17 -12.20 4.70
N ILE A 34 9.81 -11.49 3.78
CA ILE A 34 9.20 -10.36 3.08
C ILE A 34 9.09 -10.61 1.58
N ARG A 35 7.98 -10.19 1.01
CA ARG A 35 7.77 -10.09 -0.44
C ARG A 35 7.16 -8.73 -0.74
N MET A 36 7.47 -8.16 -1.89
CA MET A 36 7.04 -6.80 -2.23
C MET A 36 6.50 -6.74 -3.64
N ILE A 37 5.45 -5.94 -3.83
CA ILE A 37 4.84 -5.65 -5.12
C ILE A 37 4.80 -4.13 -5.28
N SER A 38 5.19 -3.67 -6.46
CA SER A 38 4.99 -2.32 -6.91
C SER A 38 4.81 -2.32 -8.43
N TYR A 39 4.80 -1.15 -9.05
CA TYR A 39 4.59 -1.00 -10.49
C TYR A 39 5.35 0.21 -11.01
N LEU A 40 5.56 0.27 -12.33
CA LEU A 40 6.30 1.34 -13.01
C LEU A 40 7.64 1.66 -12.32
N GLN A 41 7.86 2.91 -11.95
CA GLN A 41 9.10 3.36 -11.28
C GLN A 41 9.38 2.59 -9.98
N GLY A 42 8.34 2.24 -9.23
CA GLY A 42 8.49 1.44 -8.01
C GLY A 42 8.97 0.02 -8.30
N ASN A 43 8.50 -0.59 -9.38
CA ASN A 43 8.97 -1.91 -9.81
C ASN A 43 10.46 -1.86 -10.21
N GLU A 44 10.87 -0.85 -10.96
CA GLU A 44 12.28 -0.64 -11.32
C GLU A 44 13.15 -0.46 -10.07
N TYR A 45 12.68 0.30 -9.09
CA TYR A 45 13.39 0.44 -7.82
C TYR A 45 13.52 -0.89 -7.08
N LEU A 46 12.45 -1.69 -6.99
CA LEU A 46 12.50 -3.01 -6.35
C LEU A 46 13.48 -3.94 -7.05
N LYS A 47 13.48 -3.96 -8.39
CA LYS A 47 14.47 -4.73 -9.18
C LYS A 47 15.91 -4.27 -8.88
N SER A 48 16.17 -2.98 -8.79
CA SER A 48 17.50 -2.44 -8.47
C SER A 48 18.00 -2.85 -7.08
N LYS A 49 17.09 -3.18 -6.17
CA LYS A 49 17.37 -3.68 -4.82
C LYS A 49 17.50 -5.21 -4.77
N GLY A 50 17.39 -5.90 -5.89
CA GLY A 50 17.51 -7.35 -5.97
C GLY A 50 16.24 -8.13 -5.60
N TYR A 51 15.11 -7.47 -5.51
CA TYR A 51 13.81 -8.14 -5.38
C TYR A 51 13.35 -8.61 -6.76
N ALA A 52 13.64 -9.87 -7.08
CA ALA A 52 13.22 -10.54 -8.31
C ALA A 52 11.72 -10.91 -8.26
N ASP A 53 11.22 -11.58 -9.25
CA ASP A 53 9.86 -12.14 -9.33
C ASP A 53 8.72 -11.13 -9.20
N LEU A 54 8.95 -9.91 -9.66
CA LEU A 54 7.96 -8.86 -9.61
C LEU A 54 7.23 -8.77 -10.94
N HIS A 55 5.94 -8.55 -10.85
CA HIS A 55 5.13 -8.25 -12.01
C HIS A 55 5.64 -6.99 -12.71
N GLU A 56 5.85 -7.08 -14.01
CA GLU A 56 6.17 -5.92 -14.83
C GLU A 56 4.88 -5.17 -15.17
N ALA A 57 4.57 -4.15 -14.39
CA ALA A 57 3.47 -3.28 -14.70
C ALA A 57 3.85 -2.37 -15.88
N THR A 58 2.94 -2.26 -16.83
CA THR A 58 3.02 -1.30 -17.94
C THR A 58 2.14 -0.09 -17.64
N PRO A 59 2.27 1.03 -18.34
CA PRO A 59 1.32 2.13 -18.22
C PRO A 59 -0.14 1.73 -18.43
N MET A 60 -0.39 0.67 -19.18
CA MET A 60 -1.72 0.10 -19.41
C MET A 60 -2.30 -0.62 -18.20
N ASP A 61 -1.46 -1.00 -17.24
CA ASP A 61 -1.90 -1.61 -15.97
C ASP A 61 -2.41 -0.57 -14.96
N TYR A 62 -2.38 0.72 -15.35
CA TYR A 62 -2.80 1.83 -14.53
C TYR A 62 -3.79 2.70 -15.26
N CYS A 63 -4.84 3.13 -14.59
CA CYS A 63 -5.68 4.19 -15.11
C CYS A 63 -5.00 5.55 -14.98
N SER A 64 -5.48 6.54 -15.72
CA SER A 64 -4.87 7.86 -15.81
C SER A 64 -4.70 8.61 -14.48
N ILE A 65 -5.48 8.28 -13.47
CA ILE A 65 -5.35 8.86 -12.13
C ILE A 65 -4.34 8.12 -11.24
N GLY A 66 -3.77 7.00 -11.72
CA GLY A 66 -2.75 6.25 -10.99
C GLY A 66 -3.18 5.62 -9.67
N LEU A 67 -4.48 5.55 -9.41
CA LEU A 67 -5.03 5.09 -8.15
C LEU A 67 -5.81 3.78 -8.28
N VAL A 68 -6.21 3.42 -9.49
CA VAL A 68 -7.02 2.24 -9.78
C VAL A 68 -6.15 1.25 -10.53
N PRO A 69 -5.70 0.17 -9.91
CA PRO A 69 -5.00 -0.88 -10.62
C PRO A 69 -5.96 -1.55 -11.60
N THR A 70 -5.43 -1.95 -12.74
CA THR A 70 -6.19 -2.72 -13.72
C THR A 70 -6.52 -4.11 -13.19
N ASN A 71 -7.43 -4.80 -13.87
CA ASN A 71 -7.74 -6.19 -13.58
C ASN A 71 -6.50 -7.10 -13.58
N LYS A 72 -5.54 -6.83 -14.46
CA LYS A 72 -4.28 -7.58 -14.54
C LYS A 72 -3.46 -7.44 -13.26
N MET A 73 -3.29 -6.22 -12.75
CA MET A 73 -2.58 -5.97 -11.50
C MET A 73 -3.33 -6.57 -10.31
N GLY A 74 -4.64 -6.41 -10.25
CA GLY A 74 -5.48 -7.00 -9.21
C GLY A 74 -5.38 -8.53 -9.22
N ALA A 75 -5.44 -9.16 -10.37
CA ALA A 75 -5.28 -10.62 -10.51
C ALA A 75 -3.90 -11.08 -10.04
N TYR A 76 -2.84 -10.36 -10.39
CA TYR A 76 -1.49 -10.66 -9.93
C TYR A 76 -1.36 -10.60 -8.40
N ILE A 77 -1.90 -9.55 -7.77
CA ILE A 77 -1.91 -9.41 -6.31
C ILE A 77 -2.66 -10.58 -5.66
N HIS A 78 -3.85 -10.93 -6.16
CA HIS A 78 -4.64 -12.04 -5.63
C HIS A 78 -3.92 -13.39 -5.77
N THR A 79 -3.28 -13.64 -6.92
CA THR A 79 -2.47 -14.84 -7.14
C THR A 79 -1.30 -14.88 -6.16
N THR A 80 -0.59 -13.76 -5.99
CA THR A 80 0.51 -13.66 -5.03
C THR A 80 0.05 -13.94 -3.60
N ILE A 81 -1.10 -13.43 -3.17
CA ILE A 81 -1.66 -13.71 -1.84
C ILE A 81 -1.92 -15.19 -1.65
N LYS A 82 -2.51 -15.88 -2.65
CA LYS A 82 -2.79 -17.32 -2.59
C LYS A 82 -1.52 -18.17 -2.52
N GLU A 83 -0.51 -17.82 -3.31
CA GLU A 83 0.75 -18.57 -3.38
C GLU A 83 1.67 -18.31 -2.19
N TYR A 84 1.84 -17.04 -1.84
CA TYR A 84 2.73 -16.63 -0.76
C TYR A 84 2.12 -16.84 0.62
N THR A 85 0.78 -16.82 0.71
CA THR A 85 0.02 -16.94 1.96
C THR A 85 0.57 -16.06 3.08
N PRO A 86 0.56 -14.72 2.91
CA PRO A 86 1.10 -13.81 3.91
C PRO A 86 0.28 -13.86 5.21
N ASP A 87 0.95 -13.66 6.33
CA ASP A 87 0.30 -13.47 7.64
C ASP A 87 -0.22 -12.03 7.79
N LEU A 88 0.43 -11.09 7.08
CA LEU A 88 0.14 -9.66 7.10
C LEU A 88 0.40 -9.05 5.73
N ILE A 89 -0.45 -8.10 5.34
CA ILE A 89 -0.22 -7.25 4.16
C ILE A 89 -0.02 -5.80 4.61
N LEU A 90 1.08 -5.19 4.16
CA LEU A 90 1.39 -3.78 4.37
C LEU A 90 1.13 -3.03 3.07
N ILE A 91 0.26 -2.00 3.11
CA ILE A 91 -0.14 -1.25 1.91
C ILE A 91 0.17 0.23 2.11
N ASP A 92 0.79 0.85 1.12
CA ASP A 92 1.00 2.30 1.08
C ASP A 92 0.56 2.89 -0.26
N GLY A 93 -0.42 3.78 -0.19
CA GLY A 93 -0.88 4.56 -1.34
C GLY A 93 -1.90 3.86 -2.26
N GLU A 94 -2.46 2.70 -1.87
CA GLU A 94 -3.33 1.91 -2.72
C GLU A 94 -4.68 1.58 -2.05
N PRO A 95 -5.60 2.57 -1.88
CA PRO A 95 -6.85 2.38 -1.15
C PRO A 95 -7.77 1.33 -1.81
N LEU A 96 -7.84 1.29 -3.13
CA LEU A 96 -8.67 0.32 -3.85
C LEU A 96 -8.17 -1.12 -3.70
N ILE A 97 -6.87 -1.31 -3.50
CA ILE A 97 -6.30 -2.63 -3.21
C ILE A 97 -6.74 -3.11 -1.82
N VAL A 98 -6.81 -2.22 -0.82
CA VAL A 98 -7.37 -2.56 0.51
C VAL A 98 -8.77 -3.15 0.36
N HIS A 99 -9.64 -2.44 -0.36
CA HIS A 99 -11.01 -2.89 -0.63
C HIS A 99 -11.05 -4.25 -1.35
N SER A 100 -10.31 -4.36 -2.45
CA SER A 100 -10.25 -5.59 -3.27
C SER A 100 -9.79 -6.80 -2.45
N ILE A 101 -8.76 -6.64 -1.61
CA ILE A 101 -8.26 -7.71 -0.77
C ILE A 101 -9.28 -8.07 0.31
N LYS A 102 -9.89 -7.10 0.97
CA LYS A 102 -10.91 -7.37 2.02
C LYS A 102 -12.15 -8.07 1.47
N LEU A 103 -12.56 -7.78 0.24
CA LEU A 103 -13.66 -8.50 -0.41
C LEU A 103 -13.31 -9.97 -0.69
N SER A 104 -12.08 -10.24 -1.16
CA SER A 104 -11.67 -11.58 -1.58
C SER A 104 -11.08 -12.42 -0.44
N PHE A 105 -10.49 -11.76 0.54
CA PHE A 105 -9.81 -12.38 1.68
C PHE A 105 -10.23 -11.66 2.99
N PRO A 106 -11.48 -11.82 3.47
CA PRO A 106 -12.03 -11.02 4.58
C PRO A 106 -11.23 -11.12 5.88
N ARG A 107 -10.53 -12.23 6.10
CA ARG A 107 -9.73 -12.48 7.31
C ARG A 107 -8.28 -12.01 7.19
N MET A 108 -7.87 -11.53 6.00
CA MET A 108 -6.50 -11.06 5.79
C MET A 108 -6.23 -9.83 6.67
N LYS A 109 -5.12 -9.88 7.39
CA LYS A 109 -4.67 -8.75 8.19
C LYS A 109 -4.00 -7.72 7.31
N ILE A 110 -4.51 -6.48 7.34
CA ILE A 110 -4.00 -5.37 6.53
C ILE A 110 -3.60 -4.23 7.45
N VAL A 111 -2.37 -3.77 7.28
CA VAL A 111 -1.86 -2.51 7.83
C VAL A 111 -1.69 -1.54 6.68
N VAL A 112 -2.21 -0.34 6.80
CA VAL A 112 -1.99 0.74 5.82
C VAL A 112 -1.06 1.80 6.39
N LEU A 113 -0.11 2.23 5.57
CA LEU A 113 0.72 3.41 5.83
C LEU A 113 0.11 4.60 5.11
N LEU A 114 -0.07 5.69 5.82
CA LEU A 114 -0.67 6.91 5.30
C LEU A 114 0.24 8.11 5.58
N ASN A 115 0.42 8.96 4.59
CA ASN A 115 0.96 10.29 4.83
C ASN A 115 -0.15 11.19 5.41
N PRO A 116 0.19 12.21 6.19
CA PRO A 116 -0.81 13.18 6.66
C PRO A 116 -1.64 13.80 5.53
N SER A 117 -1.05 13.98 4.35
CA SER A 117 -1.75 14.48 3.16
C SER A 117 -2.77 13.51 2.56
N ASP A 118 -2.71 12.24 2.89
CA ASP A 118 -3.71 11.26 2.44
C ASP A 118 -5.03 11.41 3.22
N VAL A 119 -4.95 11.93 4.44
CA VAL A 119 -6.08 12.01 5.37
C VAL A 119 -6.56 13.43 5.63
N ASP A 120 -5.68 14.43 5.48
CA ASP A 120 -5.99 15.85 5.71
C ASP A 120 -5.21 16.72 4.71
N ASN A 121 -5.81 16.99 3.55
CA ASN A 121 -5.22 17.85 2.53
C ASN A 121 -6.27 18.80 1.93
N SER A 122 -6.17 20.08 2.27
CA SER A 122 -7.10 21.11 1.82
C SER A 122 -7.02 21.43 0.31
N TYR A 123 -5.98 20.96 -0.37
CA TYR A 123 -5.83 21.13 -1.82
C TYR A 123 -6.50 20.03 -2.64
N ASN A 124 -6.90 18.93 -2.00
CA ASN A 124 -7.57 17.84 -2.67
C ASN A 124 -9.09 18.02 -2.61
N ASP A 125 -9.76 17.42 -3.58
CA ASP A 125 -11.22 17.31 -3.57
C ASP A 125 -11.71 16.53 -2.34
N LYS A 126 -12.67 17.12 -1.63
CA LYS A 126 -13.15 16.56 -0.36
C LYS A 126 -13.84 15.21 -0.54
N GLU A 127 -14.65 15.05 -1.59
CA GLU A 127 -15.39 13.81 -1.84
C GLU A 127 -14.43 12.67 -2.17
N ALA A 128 -13.40 12.95 -2.98
CA ALA A 128 -12.35 11.99 -3.28
C ALA A 128 -11.57 11.59 -2.02
N MET A 129 -11.24 12.55 -1.16
CA MET A 129 -10.57 12.29 0.12
C MET A 129 -11.43 11.42 1.04
N ASP A 130 -12.71 11.75 1.20
CA ASP A 130 -13.66 10.99 2.02
C ASP A 130 -13.82 9.55 1.46
N TYR A 131 -13.89 9.41 0.14
CA TYR A 131 -13.97 8.10 -0.51
C TYR A 131 -12.74 7.25 -0.24
N PHE A 132 -11.52 7.76 -0.48
CA PHE A 132 -10.30 7.00 -0.24
C PHE A 132 -10.09 6.68 1.24
N ASN A 133 -10.43 7.61 2.13
CA ASN A 133 -10.39 7.35 3.57
C ASN A 133 -11.37 6.24 3.98
N SER A 134 -12.55 6.17 3.36
CA SER A 134 -13.49 5.07 3.61
C SER A 134 -12.90 3.71 3.23
N LEU A 135 -12.13 3.65 2.14
CA LEU A 135 -11.45 2.42 1.73
C LEU A 135 -10.29 2.05 2.67
N TYR A 136 -9.48 3.02 3.08
CA TYR A 136 -8.40 2.78 4.04
C TYR A 136 -8.92 2.32 5.40
N SER A 137 -10.10 2.80 5.82
CA SER A 137 -10.71 2.41 7.10
C SER A 137 -11.12 0.94 7.17
N MET A 138 -11.13 0.23 6.03
CA MET A 138 -11.34 -1.22 5.99
C MET A 138 -10.12 -2.02 6.45
N ALA A 139 -8.95 -1.40 6.56
CA ALA A 139 -7.76 -2.04 7.11
C ALA A 139 -7.90 -2.32 8.60
N ASP A 140 -7.16 -3.32 9.11
CA ASP A 140 -7.16 -3.63 10.54
C ASP A 140 -6.41 -2.59 11.36
N VAL A 141 -5.38 -1.98 10.78
CA VAL A 141 -4.58 -0.90 11.39
C VAL A 141 -4.23 0.14 10.33
N ALA A 142 -4.38 1.41 10.66
CA ALA A 142 -3.87 2.52 9.88
C ALA A 142 -2.82 3.30 10.67
N ILE A 143 -1.65 3.47 10.08
CA ILE A 143 -0.53 4.22 10.66
C ILE A 143 -0.34 5.48 9.82
N VAL A 144 -0.57 6.63 10.41
CA VAL A 144 -0.27 7.91 9.77
C VAL A 144 1.12 8.35 10.21
N HIS A 145 2.08 8.35 9.29
CA HIS A 145 3.46 8.68 9.57
C HIS A 145 3.84 10.07 9.05
N GLY A 146 4.87 10.67 9.63
CA GLY A 146 5.40 11.96 9.23
C GLY A 146 5.38 12.99 10.35
N LEU A 147 6.01 14.14 10.08
CA LEU A 147 6.17 15.22 11.04
C LEU A 147 4.97 16.18 11.11
N ARG A 148 4.06 16.10 10.15
CA ARG A 148 2.88 16.95 10.10
C ARG A 148 1.79 16.42 11.02
N LYS A 149 1.37 17.23 11.97
CA LYS A 149 0.23 16.90 12.83
C LYS A 149 -1.09 16.99 12.06
N ILE A 150 -1.92 15.99 12.19
CA ILE A 150 -3.30 16.01 11.68
C ILE A 150 -4.09 17.01 12.51
N ARG A 151 -4.76 17.98 11.87
CA ARG A 151 -5.43 19.10 12.53
C ARG A 151 -6.91 18.85 12.83
N LYS A 152 -7.56 17.93 12.10
CA LYS A 152 -8.99 17.67 12.23
C LYS A 152 -9.24 16.31 12.83
N PRO A 153 -10.24 16.17 13.71
CA PRO A 153 -10.75 14.87 14.05
C PRO A 153 -11.29 14.21 12.77
N LEU A 154 -10.78 13.05 12.47
CA LEU A 154 -11.21 12.26 11.32
C LEU A 154 -12.44 11.45 11.75
N PHE A 155 -13.36 11.22 10.83
CA PHE A 155 -14.44 10.26 11.02
C PHE A 155 -13.92 8.83 11.25
N TYR A 156 -12.65 8.63 10.94
CA TYR A 156 -11.93 7.37 11.06
C TYR A 156 -10.88 7.50 12.16
N ASP A 157 -10.83 6.52 13.05
CA ASP A 157 -9.92 6.52 14.20
C ASP A 157 -8.49 6.10 13.77
N TYR A 158 -7.82 6.98 13.02
CA TYR A 158 -6.43 6.78 12.64
C TYR A 158 -5.50 7.16 13.79
N LYS A 159 -4.57 6.26 14.12
CA LYS A 159 -3.51 6.55 15.08
C LYS A 159 -2.33 7.17 14.36
N GLN A 160 -1.86 8.31 14.88
CA GLN A 160 -0.62 8.95 14.40
C GLN A 160 0.52 8.55 15.33
N PHE A 161 1.61 8.07 14.74
CA PHE A 161 2.83 7.69 15.43
C PHE A 161 4.00 8.52 14.94
#